data_74f3dbfab8acb95c01c57ed62180c736
#
_entry.id   74f3dbfab8acb95c01c57ed62180c736
#
_cell.length_a   1.000
_cell.length_b   1.000
_cell.length_c   1.000
_cell.angle_alpha   90.00
_cell.angle_beta   90.00
_cell.angle_gamma   90.00
#
_symmetry.space_group_name_H-M   'P 1'
#
loop_
_entity.id
_entity.type
_entity.pdbx_description
1 polymer ?
#
loop_
_entity_poly.entity_id
_entity_poly.type
_entity_poly.pdbx_seq_one_letter_code
_entity_poly.pdbx_strand_id
1 'polypeptide(L)'
;RDLCETRRPEEYKSARVLQKIVGSVTINMKTASPSFLKATMAIVQKDLAAELRSRELLSAMLVFSMLVILIFNFALELEIDVRQKVTAGVLWTTFAFAGTLGLNRSMAVEKDRGCMDGLLLAPVDRSAIFFGKAISNLAFMLIVEAIVIPLYGLLYNEARIFQPGFLGVILLGSIGY
;
A
#
# COMPACT_ATOMS: atom_id res chain seq x y z
N ARG A 1 11.23 -66.68 7.16
CA ARG A 1 11.79 -66.54 5.78
C ARG A 1 10.61 -66.56 4.87
N ASP A 2 10.50 -65.52 3.98
CA ASP A 2 9.52 -65.35 2.90
C ASP A 2 8.20 -64.60 3.23
N LEU A 3 8.32 -63.39 3.83
CA LEU A 3 7.20 -62.44 3.87
C LEU A 3 7.58 -61.07 3.27
N CYS A 4 8.49 -61.07 2.30
CA CYS A 4 9.00 -59.79 1.73
C CYS A 4 8.85 -59.69 0.21
N GLU A 5 7.94 -60.41 -0.42
CA GLU A 5 7.84 -60.37 -1.89
C GLU A 5 6.42 -60.55 -2.43
N THR A 6 5.54 -59.60 -2.14
CA THR A 6 4.36 -59.34 -2.98
C THR A 6 3.90 -57.87 -2.89
N ARG A 7 4.80 -56.92 -3.12
CA ARG A 7 4.33 -55.60 -3.51
C ARG A 7 3.85 -55.66 -4.96
N ARG A 8 2.53 -55.49 -5.13
CA ARG A 8 1.88 -55.54 -6.43
C ARG A 8 2.55 -54.59 -7.42
N PRO A 9 2.81 -55.04 -8.68
CA PRO A 9 3.47 -54.22 -9.71
C PRO A 9 2.73 -52.91 -10.02
N GLU A 10 1.47 -52.82 -9.69
CA GLU A 10 0.63 -51.61 -9.86
C GLU A 10 1.00 -50.48 -8.87
N GLU A 11 1.40 -50.81 -7.68
CA GLU A 11 1.78 -49.82 -6.66
C GLU A 11 3.12 -49.14 -7.00
N TYR A 12 4.03 -49.89 -7.63
CA TYR A 12 5.31 -49.35 -8.11
C TYR A 12 5.12 -48.47 -9.38
N LYS A 13 4.17 -48.79 -10.23
CA LYS A 13 3.84 -47.97 -11.42
C LYS A 13 3.20 -46.65 -10.99
N SER A 14 2.27 -46.67 -10.03
CA SER A 14 1.62 -45.45 -9.52
C SER A 14 2.63 -44.54 -8.76
N ALA A 15 3.54 -45.12 -7.97
CA ALA A 15 4.59 -44.35 -7.33
C ALA A 15 5.54 -43.66 -8.34
N ARG A 16 5.90 -44.35 -9.42
CA ARG A 16 6.74 -43.80 -10.49
C ARG A 16 6.04 -42.73 -11.32
N VAL A 17 4.73 -42.85 -11.53
CA VAL A 17 3.91 -41.83 -12.19
C VAL A 17 3.80 -40.60 -11.30
N LEU A 18 3.54 -40.77 -10.01
CA LEU A 18 3.52 -39.67 -9.03
C LEU A 18 4.87 -38.95 -8.95
N GLN A 19 5.98 -39.70 -8.93
CA GLN A 19 7.32 -39.11 -8.89
C GLN A 19 7.66 -38.34 -10.18
N LYS A 20 7.17 -38.81 -11.33
CA LYS A 20 7.28 -38.10 -12.62
C LYS A 20 6.44 -36.82 -12.65
N ILE A 21 5.21 -36.88 -12.12
CA ILE A 21 4.31 -35.73 -12.03
C ILE A 21 4.89 -34.69 -11.04
N VAL A 22 5.32 -35.13 -9.86
CA VAL A 22 5.97 -34.25 -8.87
C VAL A 22 7.25 -33.65 -9.44
N GLY A 23 8.08 -34.44 -10.13
CA GLY A 23 9.29 -33.94 -10.81
C GLY A 23 8.98 -32.93 -11.92
N SER A 24 7.96 -33.14 -12.72
CA SER A 24 7.56 -32.21 -13.78
C SER A 24 6.92 -30.92 -13.20
N VAL A 25 6.17 -31.03 -12.11
CA VAL A 25 5.63 -29.88 -11.39
C VAL A 25 6.76 -29.05 -10.74
N THR A 26 7.75 -29.73 -10.16
CA THR A 26 8.90 -29.05 -9.55
C THR A 26 9.81 -28.37 -10.59
N ILE A 27 9.94 -28.96 -11.79
CA ILE A 27 10.73 -28.37 -12.88
C ILE A 27 10.01 -27.16 -13.50
N ASN A 28 8.66 -27.16 -13.53
CA ASN A 28 7.89 -26.03 -14.06
C ASN A 28 7.73 -24.87 -13.06
N MET A 29 8.02 -25.10 -11.77
CA MET A 29 8.11 -24.03 -10.76
C MET A 29 9.45 -23.27 -10.77
N LYS A 30 10.40 -23.67 -11.62
CA LYS A 30 11.60 -22.89 -11.93
C LYS A 30 11.34 -21.82 -13.01
N THR A 31 10.13 -21.26 -13.06
CA THR A 31 9.90 -20.01 -13.78
C THR A 31 10.62 -18.90 -13.03
N ALA A 32 11.49 -18.23 -13.75
CA ALA A 32 12.31 -17.12 -13.28
C ALA A 32 11.54 -16.26 -12.27
N SER A 33 12.09 -16.10 -11.08
CA SER A 33 11.59 -15.12 -10.11
C SER A 33 11.42 -13.79 -10.86
N PRO A 34 10.23 -13.18 -10.84
CA PRO A 34 10.03 -11.93 -11.57
C PRO A 34 11.07 -10.92 -11.08
N SER A 35 11.68 -10.18 -12.01
CA SER A 35 12.63 -9.12 -11.65
C SER A 35 12.01 -8.28 -10.54
N PHE A 36 12.79 -7.93 -9.52
CA PHE A 36 12.38 -7.13 -8.36
C PHE A 36 11.44 -5.97 -8.74
N LEU A 37 11.81 -5.21 -9.77
CA LEU A 37 11.01 -4.10 -10.29
C LEU A 37 9.66 -4.53 -10.85
N LYS A 38 9.60 -5.66 -11.55
CA LYS A 38 8.32 -6.17 -12.09
C LYS A 38 7.39 -6.62 -10.98
N ALA A 39 7.92 -7.27 -9.93
CA ALA A 39 7.15 -7.68 -8.78
C ALA A 39 6.61 -6.48 -8.00
N THR A 40 7.47 -5.48 -7.72
CA THR A 40 7.07 -4.24 -7.06
C THR A 40 5.98 -3.52 -7.84
N MET A 41 6.16 -3.35 -9.16
CA MET A 41 5.18 -2.66 -10.01
C MET A 41 3.84 -3.42 -10.09
N ALA A 42 3.87 -4.74 -10.12
CA ALA A 42 2.64 -5.55 -10.09
C ALA A 42 1.85 -5.35 -8.79
N ILE A 43 2.54 -5.23 -7.64
CA ILE A 43 1.90 -4.95 -6.35
C ILE A 43 1.28 -3.56 -6.36
N VAL A 44 2.02 -2.55 -6.81
CA VAL A 44 1.51 -1.17 -6.90
C VAL A 44 0.27 -1.10 -7.81
N GLN A 45 0.33 -1.70 -8.99
CA GLN A 45 -0.82 -1.72 -9.91
C GLN A 45 -2.03 -2.44 -9.31
N LYS A 46 -1.81 -3.56 -8.62
CA LYS A 46 -2.87 -4.30 -7.92
C LYS A 46 -3.53 -3.41 -6.86
N ASP A 47 -2.74 -2.74 -6.02
CA ASP A 47 -3.25 -1.91 -4.93
C ASP A 47 -4.00 -0.69 -5.46
N LEU A 48 -3.44 0.01 -6.47
CA LEU A 48 -4.11 1.12 -7.12
C LEU A 48 -5.44 0.69 -7.78
N ALA A 49 -5.43 -0.41 -8.53
CA ALA A 49 -6.64 -0.90 -9.18
C ALA A 49 -7.72 -1.33 -8.18
N ALA A 50 -7.32 -1.97 -7.08
CA ALA A 50 -8.23 -2.36 -6.01
C ALA A 50 -8.88 -1.12 -5.38
N GLU A 51 -8.10 -0.08 -5.09
CA GLU A 51 -8.58 1.14 -4.46
C GLU A 51 -9.45 1.99 -5.40
N LEU A 52 -9.09 2.12 -6.67
CA LEU A 52 -9.92 2.82 -7.66
C LEU A 52 -11.30 2.17 -7.81
N ARG A 53 -11.41 0.88 -7.53
CA ARG A 53 -12.67 0.14 -7.58
C ARG A 53 -13.46 0.26 -6.28
N SER A 54 -12.82 0.17 -5.12
CA SER A 54 -13.48 0.18 -3.80
C SER A 54 -13.66 1.60 -3.24
N ARG A 55 -12.69 2.48 -3.47
CA ARG A 55 -12.60 3.86 -2.95
C ARG A 55 -12.69 3.97 -1.43
N GLU A 56 -12.52 2.86 -0.73
CA GLU A 56 -12.75 2.76 0.71
C GLU A 56 -11.62 3.43 1.50
N LEU A 57 -10.38 3.20 1.10
CA LEU A 57 -9.20 3.73 1.76
C LEU A 57 -9.05 5.24 1.51
N LEU A 58 -9.15 5.66 0.24
CA LEU A 58 -9.06 7.07 -0.14
C LEU A 58 -10.17 7.90 0.53
N SER A 59 -11.41 7.40 0.56
CA SER A 59 -12.51 8.11 1.22
C SER A 59 -12.27 8.26 2.73
N ALA A 60 -11.77 7.23 3.39
CA ALA A 60 -11.43 7.31 4.81
C ALA A 60 -10.33 8.33 5.10
N MET A 61 -9.26 8.34 4.29
CA MET A 61 -8.18 9.32 4.41
C MET A 61 -8.66 10.75 4.16
N LEU A 62 -9.52 10.96 3.14
CA LEU A 62 -10.08 12.27 2.80
C LEU A 62 -11.02 12.78 3.90
N VAL A 63 -11.94 11.94 4.38
CA VAL A 63 -12.87 12.30 5.47
C VAL A 63 -12.09 12.65 6.73
N PHE A 64 -11.09 11.86 7.08
CA PHE A 64 -10.23 12.15 8.23
C PHE A 64 -9.48 13.48 8.05
N SER A 65 -8.85 13.70 6.90
CA SER A 65 -8.13 14.95 6.62
C SER A 65 -9.05 16.16 6.69
N MET A 66 -10.25 16.03 6.15
CA MET A 66 -11.26 17.09 6.19
C MET A 66 -11.72 17.40 7.61
N LEU A 67 -11.97 16.36 8.42
CA LEU A 67 -12.33 16.52 9.82
C LEU A 67 -11.23 17.25 10.62
N VAL A 68 -9.98 16.84 10.44
CA VAL A 68 -8.85 17.47 11.13
C VAL A 68 -8.75 18.95 10.75
N ILE A 69 -8.83 19.29 9.46
CA ILE A 69 -8.80 20.68 8.99
C ILE A 69 -9.96 21.49 9.57
N LEU A 70 -11.17 20.95 9.60
CA LEU A 70 -12.33 21.61 10.20
C LEU A 70 -12.15 21.84 11.70
N ILE A 71 -11.66 20.83 12.43
CA ILE A 71 -11.40 20.97 13.87
C ILE A 71 -10.38 22.09 14.12
N PHE A 72 -9.28 22.10 13.38
CA PHE A 72 -8.29 23.17 13.51
C PHE A 72 -8.83 24.53 13.07
N ASN A 73 -9.71 24.58 12.06
CA ASN A 73 -10.36 25.82 11.66
C ASN A 73 -11.18 26.43 12.80
N PHE A 74 -11.98 25.62 13.50
CA PHE A 74 -12.82 26.08 14.60
C PHE A 74 -12.07 26.25 15.92
N ALA A 75 -11.07 25.39 16.19
CA ALA A 75 -10.29 25.46 17.43
C ALA A 75 -9.32 26.64 17.45
N LEU A 76 -8.84 27.04 16.28
CA LEU A 76 -7.91 28.13 16.12
C LEU A 76 -8.64 29.34 15.51
N GLU A 77 -9.47 30.03 16.31
CA GLU A 77 -9.96 31.39 15.99
C GLU A 77 -8.80 32.40 16.04
N LEU A 78 -7.74 32.12 15.29
CA LEU A 78 -6.49 32.90 15.38
C LEU A 78 -6.52 34.09 14.42
N GLU A 79 -5.85 35.14 14.81
CA GLU A 79 -5.46 36.22 13.92
C GLU A 79 -4.74 35.64 12.68
N ILE A 80 -4.86 36.34 11.55
CA ILE A 80 -4.33 35.88 10.25
C ILE A 80 -2.84 35.53 10.35
N ASP A 81 -2.04 36.33 11.10
CA ASP A 81 -0.60 36.12 11.26
C ASP A 81 -0.25 34.83 12.02
N VAL A 82 -1.04 34.48 13.02
CA VAL A 82 -0.82 33.26 13.80
C VAL A 82 -1.26 32.04 12.99
N ARG A 83 -2.36 32.14 12.26
CA ARG A 83 -2.84 31.10 11.36
C ARG A 83 -1.79 30.71 10.32
N GLN A 84 -1.14 31.66 9.67
CA GLN A 84 -0.09 31.40 8.69
C GLN A 84 1.11 30.64 9.28
N LYS A 85 1.47 30.90 10.53
CA LYS A 85 2.58 30.21 11.21
C LYS A 85 2.27 28.76 11.54
N VAL A 86 1.01 28.42 11.83
CA VAL A 86 0.61 27.06 12.21
C VAL A 86 0.16 26.22 11.02
N THR A 87 -0.16 26.82 9.87
CA THR A 87 -0.64 26.13 8.65
C THR A 87 0.22 24.93 8.26
N ALA A 88 1.55 25.11 8.21
CA ALA A 88 2.46 24.03 7.86
C ALA A 88 2.38 22.85 8.84
N GLY A 89 2.29 23.14 10.14
CA GLY A 89 2.16 22.12 11.18
C GLY A 89 0.84 21.35 11.10
N VAL A 90 -0.26 22.09 10.86
CA VAL A 90 -1.60 21.47 10.71
C VAL A 90 -1.62 20.53 9.49
N LEU A 91 -1.16 20.98 8.33
CA LEU A 91 -1.12 20.16 7.12
C LEU A 91 -0.21 18.94 7.29
N TRP A 92 0.98 19.13 7.86
CA TRP A 92 1.90 18.03 8.12
C TRP A 92 1.30 16.96 9.05
N THR A 93 0.74 17.40 10.16
CA THR A 93 0.09 16.49 11.11
C THR A 93 -1.07 15.76 10.45
N THR A 94 -1.88 16.46 9.66
CA THR A 94 -3.01 15.86 8.91
C THR A 94 -2.53 14.78 7.96
N PHE A 95 -1.51 15.06 7.15
CA PHE A 95 -0.98 14.09 6.19
C PHE A 95 -0.31 12.89 6.86
N ALA A 96 0.47 13.11 7.93
CA ALA A 96 1.09 12.03 8.68
C ALA A 96 0.03 11.07 9.27
N PHE A 97 -1.01 11.59 9.88
CA PHE A 97 -2.09 10.74 10.42
C PHE A 97 -2.92 10.09 9.31
N ALA A 98 -3.26 10.80 8.24
CA ALA A 98 -3.98 10.24 7.11
C ALA A 98 -3.19 9.11 6.45
N GLY A 99 -1.87 9.28 6.25
CA GLY A 99 -0.98 8.26 5.73
C GLY A 99 -0.90 7.02 6.63
N THR A 100 -0.78 7.23 7.95
CA THR A 100 -0.79 6.13 8.93
C THR A 100 -2.11 5.35 8.89
N LEU A 101 -3.24 6.05 8.82
CA LEU A 101 -4.56 5.41 8.68
C LEU A 101 -4.66 4.62 7.37
N GLY A 102 -4.18 5.20 6.27
CA GLY A 102 -4.15 4.56 4.97
C GLY A 102 -3.35 3.26 4.98
N LEU A 103 -2.14 3.30 5.53
CA LEU A 103 -1.28 2.13 5.63
C LEU A 103 -1.91 1.04 6.51
N ASN A 104 -2.42 1.40 7.68
CA ASN A 104 -3.10 0.48 8.59
C ASN A 104 -4.31 -0.18 7.91
N ARG A 105 -5.13 0.60 7.22
CA ARG A 105 -6.30 0.08 6.51
C ARG A 105 -5.92 -0.84 5.36
N SER A 106 -4.91 -0.47 4.57
CA SER A 106 -4.39 -1.29 3.47
C SER A 106 -3.92 -2.66 3.95
N MET A 107 -3.19 -2.70 5.06
CA MET A 107 -2.70 -3.95 5.66
C MET A 107 -3.83 -4.78 6.29
N ALA A 108 -4.79 -4.13 6.95
CA ALA A 108 -5.94 -4.80 7.55
C ALA A 108 -6.78 -5.53 6.50
N VAL A 109 -7.11 -4.88 5.40
CA VAL A 109 -7.89 -5.48 4.30
C VAL A 109 -7.21 -6.72 3.71
N GLU A 110 -5.88 -6.71 3.55
CA GLU A 110 -5.15 -7.87 3.05
C GLU A 110 -5.15 -9.03 4.05
N LYS A 111 -5.02 -8.73 5.34
CA LYS A 111 -5.10 -9.72 6.41
C LYS A 111 -6.49 -10.35 6.48
N ASP A 112 -7.54 -9.55 6.46
CA ASP A 112 -8.93 -10.01 6.55
C ASP A 112 -9.34 -10.88 5.36
N ARG A 113 -8.79 -10.61 4.19
CA ARG A 113 -9.04 -11.41 2.97
C ARG A 113 -8.14 -12.64 2.84
N GLY A 114 -7.23 -12.89 3.78
CA GLY A 114 -6.25 -13.99 3.71
C GLY A 114 -5.24 -13.84 2.57
N CYS A 115 -5.18 -12.68 1.93
CA CYS A 115 -4.25 -12.43 0.81
C CYS A 115 -2.79 -12.33 1.29
N MET A 116 -2.57 -12.02 2.56
CA MET A 116 -1.24 -11.90 3.16
C MET A 116 -0.48 -13.23 3.10
N ASP A 117 -1.14 -14.35 3.44
CA ASP A 117 -0.54 -15.68 3.40
C ASP A 117 -0.19 -16.09 1.96
N GLY A 118 -1.06 -15.78 1.01
CA GLY A 118 -0.79 -16.01 -0.43
C GLY A 118 0.38 -15.18 -0.94
N LEU A 119 0.53 -13.94 -0.47
CA LEU A 119 1.63 -13.06 -0.83
C LEU A 119 2.97 -13.54 -0.26
N LEU A 120 2.96 -14.08 0.97
CA LEU A 120 4.15 -14.65 1.63
C LEU A 120 4.58 -15.98 1.02
N LEU A 121 3.66 -16.73 0.44
CA LEU A 121 3.93 -17.99 -0.28
C LEU A 121 4.37 -17.76 -1.74
N ALA A 122 4.18 -16.57 -2.28
CA ALA A 122 4.61 -16.24 -3.63
C ALA A 122 6.16 -16.28 -3.72
N PRO A 123 6.73 -16.76 -4.85
CA PRO A 123 8.16 -16.79 -5.08
C PRO A 123 8.71 -15.40 -5.42
N VAL A 124 8.49 -14.44 -4.50
CA VAL A 124 8.85 -13.03 -4.64
C VAL A 124 9.66 -12.60 -3.42
N ASP A 125 10.67 -11.77 -3.62
CA ASP A 125 11.45 -11.21 -2.52
C ASP A 125 10.56 -10.39 -1.57
N ARG A 126 10.69 -10.62 -0.28
CA ARG A 126 9.96 -9.88 0.77
C ARG A 126 10.19 -8.38 0.71
N SER A 127 11.38 -7.97 0.29
CA SER A 127 11.72 -6.56 0.03
C SER A 127 10.87 -5.97 -1.08
N ALA A 128 10.59 -6.70 -2.17
CA ALA A 128 9.73 -6.22 -3.25
C ALA A 128 8.28 -5.98 -2.79
N ILE A 129 7.79 -6.81 -1.85
CA ILE A 129 6.47 -6.63 -1.23
C ILE A 129 6.45 -5.35 -0.40
N PHE A 130 7.48 -5.14 0.43
CA PHE A 130 7.58 -3.94 1.25
C PHE A 130 7.64 -2.66 0.41
N PHE A 131 8.54 -2.63 -0.58
CA PHE A 131 8.65 -1.47 -1.48
C PHE A 131 7.38 -1.25 -2.29
N GLY A 132 6.73 -2.31 -2.75
CA GLY A 132 5.44 -2.21 -3.44
C GLY A 132 4.39 -1.53 -2.57
N LYS A 133 4.28 -1.91 -1.31
CA LYS A 133 3.35 -1.32 -0.35
C LYS A 133 3.70 0.13 0.00
N ALA A 134 4.97 0.42 0.21
CA ALA A 134 5.44 1.78 0.49
C ALA A 134 5.12 2.73 -0.68
N ILE A 135 5.40 2.31 -1.91
CA ILE A 135 5.09 3.11 -3.11
C ILE A 135 3.59 3.28 -3.30
N SER A 136 2.79 2.24 -3.07
CA SER A 136 1.32 2.34 -3.14
C SER A 136 0.78 3.33 -2.11
N ASN A 137 1.27 3.28 -0.86
CA ASN A 137 0.86 4.21 0.18
C ASN A 137 1.27 5.65 -0.16
N LEU A 138 2.48 5.86 -0.65
CA LEU A 138 2.94 7.17 -1.14
C LEU A 138 2.02 7.70 -2.25
N ALA A 139 1.63 6.86 -3.21
CA ALA A 139 0.71 7.26 -4.27
C ALA A 139 -0.66 7.68 -3.71
N PHE A 140 -1.20 6.97 -2.73
CA PHE A 140 -2.45 7.35 -2.07
C PHE A 140 -2.31 8.67 -1.30
N MET A 141 -1.21 8.89 -0.58
CA MET A 141 -0.93 10.16 0.08
C MET A 141 -0.90 11.32 -0.90
N LEU A 142 -0.19 11.17 -2.02
CA LEU A 142 -0.11 12.20 -3.05
C LEU A 142 -1.50 12.54 -3.65
N ILE A 143 -2.37 11.55 -3.82
CA ILE A 143 -3.75 11.78 -4.28
C ILE A 143 -4.53 12.60 -3.24
N VAL A 144 -4.41 12.24 -1.96
CA VAL A 144 -5.08 12.97 -0.87
C VAL A 144 -4.54 14.40 -0.77
N GLU A 145 -3.24 14.59 -0.83
CA GLU A 145 -2.59 15.91 -0.84
C GLU A 145 -3.07 16.77 -2.00
N ALA A 146 -3.14 16.21 -3.22
CA ALA A 146 -3.61 16.91 -4.40
C ALA A 146 -5.06 17.42 -4.29
N ILE A 147 -5.88 16.78 -3.44
CA ILE A 147 -7.27 17.19 -3.18
C ILE A 147 -7.33 18.14 -1.99
N VAL A 148 -6.62 17.83 -0.92
CA VAL A 148 -6.68 18.55 0.36
C VAL A 148 -6.01 19.93 0.28
N ILE A 149 -4.88 20.05 -0.43
CA ILE A 149 -4.15 21.32 -0.56
C ILE A 149 -5.00 22.41 -1.21
N PRO A 150 -5.62 22.21 -2.39
CA PRO A 150 -6.45 23.25 -2.98
C PRO A 150 -7.71 23.52 -2.15
N LEU A 151 -8.28 22.51 -1.51
CA LEU A 151 -9.44 22.69 -0.64
C LEU A 151 -9.08 23.55 0.58
N TYR A 152 -7.92 23.30 1.19
CA TYR A 152 -7.40 24.13 2.27
C TYR A 152 -7.16 25.57 1.81
N GLY A 153 -6.53 25.75 0.65
CA GLY A 153 -6.31 27.09 0.04
C GLY A 153 -7.59 27.86 -0.19
N LEU A 154 -8.65 27.18 -0.64
CA LEU A 154 -9.97 27.77 -0.83
C LEU A 154 -10.65 28.15 0.48
N LEU A 155 -10.57 27.27 1.50
CA LEU A 155 -11.19 27.49 2.81
C LEU A 155 -10.57 28.69 3.55
N TYR A 156 -9.25 28.79 3.47
CA TYR A 156 -8.48 29.80 4.23
C TYR A 156 -8.09 31.01 3.40
N ASN A 157 -8.45 31.04 2.11
CA ASN A 157 -8.08 32.08 1.15
C ASN A 157 -6.56 32.37 1.14
N GLU A 158 -5.76 31.32 1.28
CA GLU A 158 -4.31 31.37 1.39
C GLU A 158 -3.65 31.01 0.05
N ALA A 159 -3.36 32.02 -0.77
CA ALA A 159 -2.71 31.82 -2.07
C ALA A 159 -1.24 31.34 -1.94
N ARG A 160 -0.59 31.53 -0.80
CA ARG A 160 0.80 31.13 -0.57
C ARG A 160 1.02 29.61 -0.62
N ILE A 161 -0.02 28.82 -0.38
CA ILE A 161 0.04 27.35 -0.45
C ILE A 161 0.39 26.85 -1.85
N PHE A 162 0.06 27.63 -2.88
CA PHE A 162 0.38 27.30 -4.28
C PHE A 162 1.80 27.73 -4.68
N GLN A 163 2.60 28.30 -3.78
CA GLN A 163 3.98 28.61 -4.10
C GLN A 163 4.78 27.32 -4.28
N PRO A 164 5.63 27.22 -5.33
CA PRO A 164 6.37 26.00 -5.64
C PRO A 164 7.29 25.53 -4.50
N GLY A 165 7.80 26.47 -3.69
CA GLY A 165 8.59 26.13 -2.51
C GLY A 165 7.79 25.38 -1.45
N PHE A 166 6.54 25.79 -1.18
CA PHE A 166 5.67 25.13 -0.22
C PHE A 166 5.26 23.73 -0.69
N LEU A 167 4.88 23.61 -1.96
CA LEU A 167 4.56 22.30 -2.58
C LEU A 167 5.77 21.37 -2.56
N GLY A 168 6.98 21.89 -2.80
CA GLY A 168 8.21 21.12 -2.72
C GLY A 168 8.48 20.55 -1.33
N VAL A 169 8.23 21.33 -0.27
CA VAL A 169 8.39 20.87 1.12
C VAL A 169 7.39 19.76 1.45
N ILE A 170 6.13 19.88 1.02
CA ILE A 170 5.12 18.85 1.25
C ILE A 170 5.53 17.56 0.51
N LEU A 171 5.85 17.63 -0.78
CA LEU A 171 6.28 16.47 -1.55
C LEU A 171 7.52 15.77 -0.97
N LEU A 172 8.55 16.55 -0.59
CA LEU A 172 9.73 15.99 0.07
C LEU A 172 9.39 15.30 1.38
N GLY A 173 8.48 15.89 2.12
CA GLY A 173 8.01 15.32 3.36
C GLY A 173 7.25 14.02 3.16
N SER A 174 6.37 13.93 2.18
CA SER A 174 5.63 12.71 1.87
C SER A 174 6.53 11.57 1.39
N ILE A 175 7.63 11.88 0.68
CA ILE A 175 8.65 10.90 0.30
C ILE A 175 9.45 10.42 1.52
N GLY A 176 9.65 11.28 2.51
CA GLY A 176 10.39 10.94 3.74
C GLY A 176 9.55 10.21 4.79
N TYR A 177 8.24 10.19 4.62
CA TYR A 177 7.30 9.48 5.47
C TYR A 177 7.22 8.00 5.09
#